data_10bd5cdb9a750bff07cd7cdae6fe0013
#
_entry.id   10bd5cdb9a750bff07cd7cdae6fe0013
#
_cell.length_a   1.000
_cell.length_b   1.000
_cell.length_c   1.000
_cell.angle_alpha   90.00
_cell.angle_beta   90.00
_cell.angle_gamma   90.00
#
_symmetry.space_group_name_H-M   'P 1'
#
loop_
_entity.id
_entity.type
_entity.pdbx_description
1 polymer ?
#
loop_
_entity_poly.entity_id
_entity_poly.type
_entity_poly.pdbx_seq_one_letter_code
_entity_poly.pdbx_strand_id
1 'polypeptide(L)'
;KLWDLVNNTPYVNCLGALTGGQAVQQAKAGIKAIYLSGWQVAADNNEYAAMYPDQSLYPVDSVPKVVERINNAFNRADEIQWSKNINKGDAGHVEYHLPIVADAEAGFGGVLNAYELMKAMIRSGAAGVHWEDQLASVKKCGHMGGKVLVPTTEAIQKLIAARMASDVYGVPTLVIARTDAEAADLLTSDYDEN
;
A
#
# COMPACT_ATOMS: atom_id res chain seq x y z
N LYS A 1 -3.25 -7.24 -13.42
CA LYS A 1 -2.36 -8.25 -12.82
C LYS A 1 -2.75 -8.59 -11.38
N LEU A 2 -2.83 -7.59 -10.43
CA LEU A 2 -3.24 -7.88 -9.05
C LEU A 2 -4.67 -8.46 -8.99
N TRP A 3 -5.62 -7.87 -9.72
CA TRP A 3 -6.99 -8.36 -9.83
C TRP A 3 -7.05 -9.82 -10.30
N ASP A 4 -6.25 -10.17 -11.30
CA ASP A 4 -6.20 -11.55 -11.81
C ASP A 4 -5.64 -12.53 -10.77
N LEU A 5 -4.61 -12.12 -10.03
CA LEU A 5 -4.07 -12.94 -8.94
C LEU A 5 -5.11 -13.19 -7.85
N VAL A 6 -5.82 -12.14 -7.42
CA VAL A 6 -6.83 -12.25 -6.36
C VAL A 6 -8.01 -13.14 -6.77
N ASN A 7 -8.41 -13.10 -8.05
CA ASN A 7 -9.60 -13.82 -8.50
C ASN A 7 -9.31 -15.23 -9.05
N ASN A 8 -8.10 -15.48 -9.53
CA ASN A 8 -7.80 -16.70 -10.28
C ASN A 8 -6.78 -17.62 -9.60
N THR A 9 -6.31 -17.27 -8.40
CA THR A 9 -5.42 -18.13 -7.61
C THR A 9 -6.00 -18.42 -6.22
N PRO A 10 -5.73 -19.59 -5.64
CA PRO A 10 -6.22 -19.92 -4.29
C PRO A 10 -5.72 -18.95 -3.21
N TYR A 11 -4.56 -18.39 -3.40
CA TYR A 11 -3.93 -17.37 -2.55
C TYR A 11 -2.90 -16.59 -3.35
N VAL A 12 -2.60 -15.38 -2.92
CA VAL A 12 -1.52 -14.56 -3.49
C VAL A 12 -0.29 -14.67 -2.58
N ASN A 13 0.76 -15.33 -3.08
CA ASN A 13 2.02 -15.41 -2.37
C ASN A 13 2.70 -14.03 -2.37
N CYS A 14 2.68 -13.35 -1.22
CA CYS A 14 3.11 -11.97 -1.04
C CYS A 14 3.97 -11.83 0.22
N LEU A 15 5.05 -11.07 0.12
CA LEU A 15 5.92 -10.73 1.25
C LEU A 15 6.19 -9.24 1.32
N GLY A 16 6.53 -8.77 2.51
CA GLY A 16 6.94 -7.38 2.75
C GLY A 16 8.31 -7.08 2.14
N ALA A 17 8.46 -5.88 1.58
CA ALA A 17 9.75 -5.34 1.16
C ALA A 17 9.79 -3.83 1.39
N LEU A 18 10.92 -3.33 1.89
CA LEU A 18 11.19 -1.90 2.12
C LEU A 18 12.15 -1.30 1.11
N THR A 19 12.87 -2.14 0.38
CA THR A 19 13.89 -1.71 -0.57
C THR A 19 13.71 -2.40 -1.91
N GLY A 20 14.16 -1.75 -2.97
CA GLY A 20 14.17 -2.34 -4.30
C GLY A 20 15.01 -3.64 -4.36
N GLY A 21 16.11 -3.70 -3.60
CA GLY A 21 16.95 -4.89 -3.53
C GLY A 21 16.21 -6.10 -2.95
N GLN A 22 15.45 -5.91 -1.85
CA GLN A 22 14.62 -6.96 -1.28
C GLN A 22 13.55 -7.42 -2.27
N ALA A 23 12.83 -6.48 -2.90
CA ALA A 23 11.77 -6.79 -3.84
C ALA A 23 12.30 -7.57 -5.07
N VAL A 24 13.46 -7.18 -5.62
CA VAL A 24 14.11 -7.90 -6.72
C VAL A 24 14.48 -9.33 -6.34
N GLN A 25 15.01 -9.56 -5.13
CA GLN A 25 15.32 -10.93 -4.66
C GLN A 25 14.03 -11.75 -4.46
N GLN A 26 12.97 -11.14 -3.95
CA GLN A 26 11.67 -11.81 -3.80
C GLN A 26 11.09 -12.20 -5.17
N ALA A 27 11.18 -11.33 -6.18
CA ALA A 27 10.76 -11.66 -7.55
C ALA A 27 11.53 -12.87 -8.10
N LYS A 28 12.85 -12.90 -7.92
CA LYS A 28 13.71 -14.05 -8.29
C LYS A 28 13.32 -15.34 -7.56
N ALA A 29 12.87 -15.23 -6.32
CA ALA A 29 12.38 -16.36 -5.53
C ALA A 29 10.97 -16.84 -5.93
N GLY A 30 10.29 -16.16 -6.87
CA GLY A 30 8.98 -16.57 -7.38
C GLY A 30 7.79 -16.00 -6.62
N ILE A 31 7.99 -15.02 -5.74
CA ILE A 31 6.91 -14.24 -5.08
C ILE A 31 6.03 -13.58 -6.14
N LYS A 32 4.75 -13.45 -5.90
CA LYS A 32 3.76 -12.98 -6.90
C LYS A 32 3.32 -11.52 -6.69
N ALA A 33 3.47 -11.00 -5.49
CA ALA A 33 3.15 -9.63 -5.13
C ALA A 33 4.07 -9.13 -4.00
N ILE A 34 4.20 -7.82 -3.88
CA ILE A 34 4.93 -7.16 -2.80
C ILE A 34 3.91 -6.48 -1.90
N TYR A 35 4.10 -6.61 -0.59
CA TYR A 35 3.40 -5.80 0.40
C TYR A 35 4.33 -4.70 0.92
N LEU A 36 3.87 -3.47 0.93
CA LEU A 36 4.58 -2.35 1.50
C LEU A 36 3.85 -1.86 2.75
N SER A 37 4.40 -2.22 3.90
CA SER A 37 3.85 -1.93 5.23
C SER A 37 4.20 -0.51 5.67
N GLY A 38 3.19 0.26 6.10
CA GLY A 38 3.38 1.56 6.74
C GLY A 38 4.17 1.46 8.04
N TRP A 39 3.96 0.41 8.83
CA TRP A 39 4.74 0.14 10.04
C TRP A 39 6.25 0.03 9.76
N GLN A 40 6.64 -0.72 8.75
CA GLN A 40 8.04 -0.85 8.37
C GLN A 40 8.60 0.47 7.81
N VAL A 41 7.79 1.21 7.03
CA VAL A 41 8.19 2.53 6.53
C VAL A 41 8.38 3.52 7.68
N ALA A 42 7.48 3.52 8.66
CA ALA A 42 7.62 4.35 9.87
C ALA A 42 8.95 4.08 10.60
N ALA A 43 9.30 2.80 10.76
CA ALA A 43 10.49 2.39 11.49
C ALA A 43 11.80 2.67 10.72
N ASP A 44 11.85 2.30 9.42
CA ASP A 44 13.14 2.13 8.74
C ASP A 44 13.31 2.91 7.44
N ASN A 45 12.24 3.43 6.82
CA ASN A 45 12.36 4.02 5.47
C ASN A 45 11.38 5.18 5.19
N ASN A 46 11.18 6.05 6.17
CA ASN A 46 10.41 7.27 5.96
C ASN A 46 11.31 8.44 5.50
N GLU A 47 10.68 9.48 4.95
CA GLU A 47 11.39 10.63 4.38
C GLU A 47 12.04 11.56 5.41
N TYR A 48 11.71 11.45 6.68
CA TYR A 48 12.43 12.18 7.74
C TYR A 48 13.71 11.47 8.20
N ALA A 49 13.99 10.26 7.70
CA ALA A 49 15.13 9.44 8.14
C ALA A 49 15.16 9.24 9.67
N ALA A 50 13.99 9.27 10.31
CA ALA A 50 13.79 9.08 11.73
C ALA A 50 13.07 7.76 11.97
N MET A 51 13.24 7.20 13.18
CA MET A 51 12.51 6.02 13.61
C MET A 51 11.22 6.45 14.32
N TYR A 52 10.08 6.09 13.73
CA TYR A 52 8.77 6.36 14.30
C TYR A 52 8.02 5.08 14.66
N PRO A 53 7.18 5.11 15.71
CA PRO A 53 6.15 4.11 15.88
C PRO A 53 5.14 4.20 14.73
N ASP A 54 4.38 3.15 14.51
CA ASP A 54 3.32 3.11 13.48
C ASP A 54 2.09 3.92 13.93
N GLN A 55 2.19 5.22 13.85
CA GLN A 55 1.19 6.20 14.29
C GLN A 55 1.00 7.34 13.27
N SER A 56 1.34 7.12 12.01
CA SER A 56 1.24 8.12 10.94
C SER A 56 1.97 9.43 11.25
N LEU A 57 3.13 9.35 11.94
CA LEU A 57 3.94 10.51 12.30
C LEU A 57 4.99 10.87 11.24
N TYR A 58 5.21 10.00 10.28
CA TYR A 58 6.11 10.21 9.16
C TYR A 58 5.42 10.99 8.02
N PRO A 59 6.17 11.59 7.09
CA PRO A 59 5.58 12.30 5.95
C PRO A 59 4.68 11.41 5.10
N VAL A 60 3.54 11.93 4.71
CA VAL A 60 2.48 11.22 3.95
C VAL A 60 2.99 10.63 2.62
N ASP A 61 4.01 11.23 2.02
CA ASP A 61 4.61 10.80 0.76
C ASP A 61 5.68 9.71 0.92
N SER A 62 5.96 9.26 2.15
CA SER A 62 7.00 8.25 2.42
C SER A 62 6.67 6.91 1.77
N VAL A 63 5.46 6.38 1.96
CA VAL A 63 5.04 5.12 1.33
C VAL A 63 5.02 5.23 -0.20
N PRO A 64 4.41 6.27 -0.83
CA PRO A 64 4.50 6.47 -2.27
C PRO A 64 5.94 6.45 -2.81
N LYS A 65 6.87 7.13 -2.16
CA LYS A 65 8.28 7.15 -2.58
C LYS A 65 8.97 5.79 -2.49
N VAL A 66 8.63 4.98 -1.49
CA VAL A 66 9.17 3.61 -1.42
C VAL A 66 8.58 2.74 -2.53
N VAL A 67 7.28 2.87 -2.86
CA VAL A 67 6.68 2.23 -4.04
C VAL A 67 7.45 2.57 -5.31
N GLU A 68 7.73 3.85 -5.53
CA GLU A 68 8.50 4.33 -6.68
C GLU A 68 9.91 3.73 -6.73
N ARG A 69 10.63 3.73 -5.59
CA ARG A 69 11.97 3.12 -5.47
C ARG A 69 11.97 1.64 -5.82
N ILE A 70 10.95 0.90 -5.38
CA ILE A 70 10.81 -0.53 -5.71
C ILE A 70 10.54 -0.71 -7.20
N ASN A 71 9.63 0.06 -7.80
CA ASN A 71 9.33 0.00 -9.22
C ASN A 71 10.56 0.37 -10.07
N ASN A 72 11.35 1.37 -9.68
CA ASN A 72 12.60 1.72 -10.35
C ASN A 72 13.62 0.58 -10.30
N ALA A 73 13.69 -0.15 -9.18
CA ALA A 73 14.55 -1.33 -9.08
C ALA A 73 14.07 -2.48 -9.97
N PHE A 74 12.75 -2.69 -10.08
CA PHE A 74 12.16 -3.66 -11.01
C PHE A 74 12.45 -3.29 -12.47
N ASN A 75 12.23 -2.03 -12.84
CA ASN A 75 12.57 -1.53 -14.18
C ASN A 75 14.04 -1.81 -14.50
N ARG A 76 14.95 -1.48 -13.59
CA ARG A 76 16.39 -1.71 -13.81
C ARG A 76 16.73 -3.18 -13.92
N ALA A 77 16.13 -4.04 -13.12
CA ALA A 77 16.35 -5.49 -13.20
C ALA A 77 15.84 -6.06 -14.52
N ASP A 78 14.70 -5.58 -15.02
CA ASP A 78 14.13 -6.00 -16.30
C ASP A 78 14.97 -5.50 -17.49
N GLU A 79 15.45 -4.26 -17.47
CA GLU A 79 16.38 -3.72 -18.46
C GLU A 79 17.66 -4.58 -18.57
N ILE A 80 18.22 -5.00 -17.43
CA ILE A 80 19.42 -5.87 -17.41
C ILE A 80 19.11 -7.23 -18.02
N GLN A 81 17.94 -7.80 -17.72
CA GLN A 81 17.50 -9.07 -18.29
C GLN A 81 17.34 -8.95 -19.81
N TRP A 82 16.65 -7.89 -20.27
CA TRP A 82 16.47 -7.60 -21.67
C TRP A 82 17.82 -7.40 -22.41
N SER A 83 18.76 -6.69 -21.80
CA SER A 83 20.10 -6.46 -22.41
C SER A 83 20.90 -7.77 -22.61
N LYS A 84 20.53 -8.83 -21.91
CA LYS A 84 21.09 -10.17 -22.05
C LYS A 84 20.31 -11.05 -23.04
N ASN A 85 19.36 -10.49 -23.77
CA ASN A 85 18.43 -11.18 -24.67
C ASN A 85 17.63 -12.31 -23.99
N ILE A 86 17.30 -12.14 -22.69
CA ILE A 86 16.41 -13.05 -21.96
C ILE A 86 14.99 -12.49 -22.09
N ASN A 87 14.15 -13.14 -22.89
CA ASN A 87 12.79 -12.73 -23.18
C ASN A 87 11.77 -13.52 -22.38
N LYS A 88 10.54 -13.03 -22.36
CA LYS A 88 9.44 -13.75 -21.72
C LYS A 88 9.25 -15.14 -22.36
N GLY A 89 9.29 -16.17 -21.52
CA GLY A 89 9.23 -17.57 -21.94
C GLY A 89 10.57 -18.28 -22.03
N ASP A 90 11.68 -17.54 -21.98
CA ASP A 90 13.01 -18.13 -21.97
C ASP A 90 13.37 -18.73 -20.60
N ALA A 91 14.25 -19.71 -20.60
CA ALA A 91 14.83 -20.23 -19.38
C ALA A 91 15.62 -19.12 -18.65
N GLY A 92 15.31 -18.90 -17.38
CA GLY A 92 15.93 -17.86 -16.57
C GLY A 92 15.23 -16.51 -16.61
N HIS A 93 14.13 -16.34 -17.39
CA HIS A 93 13.31 -15.15 -17.31
C HIS A 93 12.65 -15.00 -15.93
N VAL A 94 12.74 -13.81 -15.37
CA VAL A 94 12.09 -13.43 -14.11
C VAL A 94 11.06 -12.34 -14.38
N GLU A 95 9.85 -12.51 -13.92
CA GLU A 95 8.82 -11.47 -13.95
C GLU A 95 9.06 -10.47 -12.81
N TYR A 96 9.78 -9.40 -13.10
CA TYR A 96 10.13 -8.39 -12.09
C TYR A 96 8.99 -7.44 -11.75
N HIS A 97 8.12 -7.08 -12.71
CA HIS A 97 7.03 -6.14 -12.48
C HIS A 97 5.89 -6.76 -11.66
N LEU A 98 6.18 -7.06 -10.38
CA LEU A 98 5.20 -7.57 -9.45
C LEU A 98 4.25 -6.45 -8.99
N PRO A 99 2.96 -6.74 -8.80
CA PRO A 99 2.05 -5.76 -8.22
C PRO A 99 2.44 -5.47 -6.77
N ILE A 100 2.38 -4.18 -6.39
CA ILE A 100 2.65 -3.70 -5.04
C ILE A 100 1.33 -3.32 -4.40
N VAL A 101 1.03 -3.89 -3.22
CA VAL A 101 -0.05 -3.45 -2.34
C VAL A 101 0.57 -2.57 -1.26
N ALA A 102 0.12 -1.33 -1.17
CA ALA A 102 0.69 -0.31 -0.30
C ALA A 102 -0.26 0.09 0.83
N ASP A 103 0.32 0.46 1.96
CA ASP A 103 -0.36 0.92 3.16
C ASP A 103 -0.63 2.43 3.06
N ALA A 104 -1.90 2.83 3.14
CA ALA A 104 -2.30 4.24 3.24
C ALA A 104 -2.65 4.66 4.68
N GLU A 105 -2.39 3.80 5.67
CA GLU A 105 -2.75 4.07 7.05
C GLU A 105 -4.25 4.41 7.17
N ALA A 106 -4.59 5.37 8.02
CA ALA A 106 -5.95 5.94 8.11
C ALA A 106 -6.17 7.13 7.14
N GLY A 107 -5.31 7.31 6.13
CA GLY A 107 -5.42 8.35 5.11
C GLY A 107 -4.77 9.68 5.46
N PHE A 108 -4.05 9.78 6.59
CA PHE A 108 -3.35 10.99 7.06
C PHE A 108 -4.24 12.24 7.23
N GLY A 109 -5.52 12.07 7.40
CA GLY A 109 -6.50 13.13 7.59
C GLY A 109 -7.89 12.74 7.11
N GLY A 110 -8.59 13.69 6.50
CA GLY A 110 -9.93 13.50 5.96
C GLY A 110 -9.94 13.06 4.49
N VAL A 111 -11.09 13.24 3.86
CA VAL A 111 -11.35 12.79 2.47
C VAL A 111 -10.40 13.43 1.44
N LEU A 112 -10.03 14.70 1.63
CA LEU A 112 -9.10 15.38 0.72
C LEU A 112 -7.69 14.80 0.82
N ASN A 113 -7.24 14.46 2.03
CA ASN A 113 -5.97 13.79 2.26
C ASN A 113 -5.96 12.42 1.61
N ALA A 114 -7.04 11.65 1.76
CA ALA A 114 -7.19 10.34 1.12
C ALA A 114 -7.12 10.43 -0.42
N TYR A 115 -7.81 11.42 -1.00
CA TYR A 115 -7.77 11.67 -2.45
C TYR A 115 -6.34 11.97 -2.94
N GLU A 116 -5.63 12.90 -2.30
CA GLU A 116 -4.28 13.28 -2.69
C GLU A 116 -3.26 12.15 -2.47
N LEU A 117 -3.38 11.42 -1.35
CA LEU A 117 -2.53 10.26 -1.10
C LEU A 117 -2.73 9.17 -2.15
N MET A 118 -3.99 8.88 -2.52
CA MET A 118 -4.26 7.90 -3.57
C MET A 118 -3.66 8.31 -4.92
N LYS A 119 -3.70 9.59 -5.27
CA LYS A 119 -3.01 10.12 -6.47
C LYS A 119 -1.51 9.86 -6.42
N ALA A 120 -0.88 10.10 -5.27
CA ALA A 120 0.54 9.84 -5.08
C ALA A 120 0.86 8.34 -5.23
N MET A 121 0.05 7.45 -4.64
CA MET A 121 0.17 6.00 -4.77
C MET A 121 0.06 5.53 -6.23
N ILE A 122 -0.93 6.06 -6.98
CA ILE A 122 -1.12 5.73 -8.40
C ILE A 122 0.09 6.17 -9.22
N ARG A 123 0.57 7.39 -9.03
CA ARG A 123 1.76 7.93 -9.73
C ARG A 123 3.01 7.10 -9.46
N SER A 124 3.16 6.60 -8.27
CA SER A 124 4.28 5.73 -7.87
C SER A 124 4.14 4.29 -8.38
N GLY A 125 2.97 3.91 -8.92
CA GLY A 125 2.73 2.61 -9.51
C GLY A 125 2.24 1.54 -8.53
N ALA A 126 1.56 1.91 -7.45
CA ALA A 126 0.87 0.96 -6.58
C ALA A 126 -0.27 0.26 -7.34
N ALA A 127 -0.38 -1.06 -7.21
CA ALA A 127 -1.42 -1.87 -7.83
C ALA A 127 -2.67 -2.01 -6.93
N GLY A 128 -2.49 -1.86 -5.63
CA GLY A 128 -3.55 -1.84 -4.63
C GLY A 128 -3.13 -0.98 -3.45
N VAL A 129 -4.10 -0.38 -2.78
CA VAL A 129 -3.88 0.48 -1.61
C VAL A 129 -4.93 0.15 -0.56
N HIS A 130 -4.50 -0.18 0.65
CA HIS A 130 -5.44 -0.41 1.75
C HIS A 130 -5.56 0.80 2.69
N TRP A 131 -6.76 0.95 3.25
CA TRP A 131 -7.20 2.09 4.04
C TRP A 131 -7.85 1.60 5.33
N GLU A 132 -7.46 2.18 6.46
CA GLU A 132 -7.98 1.83 7.77
C GLU A 132 -9.11 2.76 8.20
N ASP A 133 -10.04 2.23 8.99
CA ASP A 133 -11.17 2.95 9.60
C ASP A 133 -10.80 3.66 10.93
N GLN A 134 -9.50 3.85 11.19
CA GLN A 134 -9.02 4.56 12.36
C GLN A 134 -9.12 6.09 12.19
N LEU A 135 -9.24 6.80 13.31
CA LEU A 135 -9.07 8.26 13.36
C LEU A 135 -7.60 8.60 13.06
N ALA A 136 -7.35 9.28 11.94
CA ALA A 136 -6.01 9.53 11.44
C ALA A 136 -5.10 10.28 12.46
N SER A 137 -5.65 11.21 13.23
CA SER A 137 -4.89 12.03 14.19
C SER A 137 -4.38 11.27 15.42
N VAL A 138 -4.92 10.08 15.70
CA VAL A 138 -4.53 9.24 16.84
C VAL A 138 -4.31 7.78 16.42
N LYS A 139 -4.01 7.55 15.16
CA LYS A 139 -3.77 6.24 14.57
C LYS A 139 -2.73 5.44 15.36
N LYS A 140 -3.00 4.16 15.53
CA LYS A 140 -2.11 3.21 16.20
C LYS A 140 -1.82 2.01 15.30
N CYS A 141 -0.69 1.36 15.52
CA CYS A 141 -0.41 0.04 14.98
C CYS A 141 -1.52 -0.96 15.38
N GLY A 142 -1.86 -1.88 14.51
CA GLY A 142 -2.89 -2.89 14.77
C GLY A 142 -2.72 -3.69 16.07
N HIS A 143 -1.50 -3.82 16.58
CA HIS A 143 -1.17 -4.51 17.83
C HIS A 143 -1.30 -3.63 19.09
N MET A 144 -1.40 -2.31 18.93
CA MET A 144 -1.44 -1.37 20.06
C MET A 144 -2.87 -1.21 20.58
N GLY A 145 -2.98 -1.01 21.89
CA GLY A 145 -4.23 -0.57 22.50
C GLY A 145 -4.52 0.91 22.23
N GLY A 146 -5.77 1.33 22.49
CA GLY A 146 -6.19 2.72 22.33
C GLY A 146 -6.45 3.16 20.89
N LYS A 147 -6.73 2.23 20.00
CA LYS A 147 -7.21 2.53 18.65
C LYS A 147 -8.59 3.18 18.71
N VAL A 148 -8.77 4.24 17.93
CA VAL A 148 -10.04 4.96 17.83
C VAL A 148 -10.55 4.80 16.42
N LEU A 149 -11.76 4.24 16.27
CA LEU A 149 -12.43 4.16 14.99
C LEU A 149 -13.16 5.45 14.65
N VAL A 150 -13.33 5.69 13.36
CA VAL A 150 -14.29 6.68 12.86
C VAL A 150 -15.62 5.98 12.56
N PRO A 151 -16.75 6.71 12.48
CA PRO A 151 -18.02 6.17 12.03
C PRO A 151 -17.88 5.54 10.64
N THR A 152 -18.67 4.50 10.37
CA THR A 152 -18.64 3.77 9.09
C THR A 152 -18.83 4.71 7.89
N THR A 153 -19.73 5.68 8.00
CA THR A 153 -19.95 6.70 6.96
C THR A 153 -18.68 7.48 6.64
N GLU A 154 -17.90 7.88 7.65
CA GLU A 154 -16.63 8.58 7.43
C GLU A 154 -15.58 7.69 6.75
N ALA A 155 -15.47 6.44 7.17
CA ALA A 155 -14.58 5.45 6.54
C ALA A 155 -14.96 5.25 5.06
N ILE A 156 -16.25 5.11 4.76
CA ILE A 156 -16.77 4.98 3.39
C ILE A 156 -16.41 6.20 2.55
N GLN A 157 -16.54 7.42 3.08
CA GLN A 157 -16.19 8.64 2.36
C GLN A 157 -14.70 8.69 1.97
N LYS A 158 -13.80 8.22 2.81
CA LYS A 158 -12.37 8.09 2.49
C LYS A 158 -12.14 7.08 1.35
N LEU A 159 -12.81 5.93 1.39
CA LEU A 159 -12.74 4.92 0.32
C LEU A 159 -13.29 5.45 -1.01
N ILE A 160 -14.39 6.21 -0.97
CA ILE A 160 -14.95 6.89 -2.15
C ILE A 160 -13.96 7.89 -2.72
N ALA A 161 -13.29 8.68 -1.89
CA ALA A 161 -12.27 9.63 -2.33
C ALA A 161 -11.07 8.93 -2.99
N ALA A 162 -10.60 7.83 -2.43
CA ALA A 162 -9.57 6.99 -3.02
C ALA A 162 -10.02 6.40 -4.37
N ARG A 163 -11.25 5.89 -4.44
CA ARG A 163 -11.83 5.38 -5.69
C ARG A 163 -11.95 6.47 -6.75
N MET A 164 -12.42 7.64 -6.38
CA MET A 164 -12.52 8.79 -7.28
C MET A 164 -11.16 9.16 -7.88
N ALA A 165 -10.08 9.12 -7.09
CA ALA A 165 -8.73 9.35 -7.61
C ALA A 165 -8.35 8.33 -8.69
N SER A 166 -8.66 7.04 -8.50
CA SER A 166 -8.43 5.99 -9.51
C SER A 166 -9.23 6.25 -10.79
N ASP A 167 -10.48 6.64 -10.66
CA ASP A 167 -11.35 6.93 -11.79
C ASP A 167 -10.87 8.15 -12.59
N VAL A 168 -10.48 9.23 -11.91
CA VAL A 168 -9.94 10.45 -12.55
C VAL A 168 -8.62 10.15 -13.29
N TYR A 169 -7.77 9.31 -12.74
CA TYR A 169 -6.52 8.91 -13.42
C TYR A 169 -6.72 7.83 -14.49
N GLY A 170 -7.87 7.20 -14.54
CA GLY A 170 -8.13 6.09 -15.45
C GLY A 170 -7.28 4.87 -15.18
N VAL A 171 -6.82 4.68 -13.94
CA VAL A 171 -5.95 3.58 -13.53
C VAL A 171 -6.73 2.65 -12.58
N PRO A 172 -6.86 1.34 -12.87
CA PRO A 172 -7.65 0.41 -12.08
C PRO A 172 -6.89 -0.08 -10.83
N THR A 173 -6.33 0.86 -10.04
CA THR A 173 -5.70 0.54 -8.77
C THR A 173 -6.77 0.06 -7.79
N LEU A 174 -6.52 -1.06 -7.12
CA LEU A 174 -7.48 -1.63 -6.18
C LEU A 174 -7.54 -0.81 -4.90
N VAL A 175 -8.75 -0.45 -4.48
CA VAL A 175 -9.02 0.14 -3.17
C VAL A 175 -9.41 -1.00 -2.23
N ILE A 176 -8.70 -1.15 -1.12
CA ILE A 176 -8.85 -2.25 -0.17
C ILE A 176 -9.28 -1.65 1.17
N ALA A 177 -10.48 -1.97 1.62
CA ALA A 177 -10.94 -1.59 2.95
C ALA A 177 -10.30 -2.51 4.00
N ARG A 178 -9.71 -1.92 5.04
CA ARG A 178 -9.21 -2.60 6.23
C ARG A 178 -9.96 -2.08 7.44
N THR A 179 -10.37 -2.97 8.32
CA THR A 179 -10.95 -2.58 9.62
C THR A 179 -10.06 -2.99 10.76
N ASP A 180 -9.98 -2.15 11.78
CA ASP A 180 -9.33 -2.43 13.06
C ASP A 180 -10.36 -2.65 14.19
N ALA A 181 -11.64 -2.86 13.86
CA ALA A 181 -12.76 -2.95 14.80
C ALA A 181 -12.64 -4.12 15.79
N GLU A 182 -11.96 -5.21 15.41
CA GLU A 182 -11.82 -6.38 16.31
C GLU A 182 -11.09 -6.04 17.62
N ALA A 183 -10.16 -5.10 17.58
CA ALA A 183 -9.32 -4.76 18.73
C ALA A 183 -9.41 -3.26 19.12
N ALA A 184 -10.37 -2.52 18.59
CA ALA A 184 -10.59 -1.12 18.95
C ALA A 184 -11.72 -1.01 19.99
N ASP A 185 -11.45 -0.27 21.06
CA ASP A 185 -12.42 -0.04 22.15
C ASP A 185 -13.06 1.35 22.10
N LEU A 186 -12.60 2.21 21.19
CA LEU A 186 -13.01 3.60 21.12
C LEU A 186 -13.58 3.93 19.74
N LEU A 187 -14.61 4.76 19.72
CA LEU A 187 -15.25 5.29 18.52
C LEU A 187 -15.42 6.81 18.70
N THR A 188 -15.17 7.61 17.68
CA THR A 188 -15.29 9.08 17.76
C THR A 188 -16.74 9.53 17.92
N SER A 189 -17.68 8.82 17.30
CA SER A 189 -19.13 9.10 17.35
C SER A 189 -19.92 7.88 16.94
N ASP A 190 -21.15 7.79 17.39
CA ASP A 190 -22.14 6.75 17.09
C ASP A 190 -23.27 7.25 16.19
N TYR A 191 -23.00 8.26 15.37
CA TYR A 191 -24.04 8.87 14.53
C TYR A 191 -24.43 8.05 13.29
N ASP A 192 -23.78 6.93 13.04
CA ASP A 192 -24.21 5.99 12.01
C ASP A 192 -25.55 5.35 12.41
N GLU A 193 -26.56 5.55 11.59
CA GLU A 193 -27.95 5.12 11.89
C GLU A 193 -28.21 3.62 11.68
N ASN A 194 -27.20 2.79 11.49
CA ASN A 194 -27.38 1.34 11.21
C ASN A 194 -26.54 0.49 12.12
#